data_c7938aa6fe054b9e01f3fdb47a87433a
#
_entry.id   c7938aa6fe054b9e01f3fdb47a87433a
#
_cell.length_a   1.000
_cell.length_b   1.000
_cell.length_c   1.000
_cell.angle_alpha   90.00
_cell.angle_beta   90.00
_cell.angle_gamma   90.00
#
_symmetry.space_group_name_H-M   'P 1'
#
loop_
_entity.id
_entity.type
_entity.pdbx_description
1 polymer ?
#
loop_
_entity_poly.entity_id
_entity_poly.type
_entity_poly.pdbx_seq_one_letter_code
_entity_poly.pdbx_strand_id
1 'polypeptide(L)'
;MRRSVPLALTVAIFALSGTMLSPAQAGAGPCRPGQGPDLRGRDFTRGASLPADLRCANLTKAKLRGVELVQKDLTGAVLRGADLRQANLTQAVLKYADLRGANLGEADLGQMHADHADARGANLIDAEAGQAQFPHADLTGATLTRAELTQVNFTNAKLIDADLNESTPGQIKARKADFTRAKLREAKLGQANLRNATFKDADLSEAELTQAELDGAVFTGALVEGASFVQADDADLAGAKGTPKGLSLPTTDLLIPDGIFTPEKETDQLAEPAGTAGAPSVGLVMVVVSAIGLAVTVVAWGISTQRRNRRNSRFALMRHGAEEDITRLGEEIDQLDYEFQVGGHGDITGDQDWRHAIDAYEAAKNALALARREEELHFVADAVQAGRNALGRLRVRSRWGSSAASDGGPPR
;
A
#
# COMPACT_ATOMS: atom_id res chain seq x y z
N MET A 1 51.70 -19.40 -54.02
CA MET A 1 52.02 -18.26 -53.12
C MET A 1 50.74 -17.46 -52.85
N ARG A 2 50.07 -17.72 -51.78
CA ARG A 2 48.89 -16.96 -51.33
C ARG A 2 49.17 -16.54 -49.90
N ARG A 3 49.37 -15.23 -49.68
CA ARG A 3 49.56 -14.62 -48.37
C ARG A 3 48.18 -14.37 -47.73
N SER A 4 47.96 -14.95 -46.62
CA SER A 4 46.81 -14.72 -45.72
C SER A 4 47.05 -13.44 -44.88
N VAL A 5 46.08 -12.52 -44.92
CA VAL A 5 46.05 -11.33 -44.07
C VAL A 5 45.22 -11.65 -42.84
N PRO A 6 45.69 -11.41 -41.63
CA PRO A 6 44.84 -11.58 -40.44
C PRO A 6 43.97 -10.37 -40.23
N LEU A 7 42.65 -10.63 -40.03
CA LEU A 7 41.63 -9.68 -39.69
C LEU A 7 41.81 -9.28 -38.22
N ALA A 8 42.24 -8.06 -37.98
CA ALA A 8 42.30 -7.49 -36.64
C ALA A 8 40.89 -7.04 -36.18
N LEU A 9 40.39 -7.73 -35.18
CA LEU A 9 39.10 -7.40 -34.53
C LEU A 9 39.34 -6.23 -33.54
N THR A 10 39.03 -5.02 -33.94
CA THR A 10 39.03 -3.84 -33.06
C THR A 10 37.78 -3.89 -32.15
N VAL A 11 38.00 -4.30 -30.91
CA VAL A 11 37.00 -4.15 -29.85
C VAL A 11 36.98 -2.70 -29.41
N ALA A 12 35.96 -1.98 -29.79
CA ALA A 12 35.68 -0.61 -29.28
C ALA A 12 35.19 -0.74 -27.83
N ILE A 13 36.07 -0.39 -26.89
CA ILE A 13 35.73 -0.21 -25.50
C ILE A 13 34.95 1.11 -25.41
N PHE A 14 33.62 1.04 -25.31
CA PHE A 14 32.83 2.17 -24.85
C PHE A 14 33.17 2.40 -23.38
N ALA A 15 33.99 3.40 -23.12
CA ALA A 15 34.13 3.97 -21.80
C ALA A 15 32.80 4.60 -21.41
N LEU A 16 32.00 3.92 -20.58
CA LEU A 16 30.94 4.57 -19.81
C LEU A 16 31.64 5.62 -18.95
N SER A 17 31.48 6.89 -19.33
CA SER A 17 31.72 8.01 -18.44
C SER A 17 30.73 7.92 -17.28
N GLY A 18 31.12 7.15 -16.26
CA GLY A 18 30.51 7.23 -14.94
C GLY A 18 30.67 8.66 -14.46
N THR A 19 29.60 9.41 -14.45
CA THR A 19 29.52 10.65 -13.67
C THR A 19 29.79 10.25 -12.24
N MET A 20 31.02 10.48 -11.79
CA MET A 20 31.38 10.44 -10.38
C MET A 20 30.45 11.39 -9.66
N LEU A 21 29.47 10.85 -8.92
CA LEU A 21 28.75 11.62 -7.92
C LEU A 21 29.79 12.25 -7.00
N SER A 22 29.74 13.57 -6.92
CA SER A 22 30.65 14.37 -6.11
C SER A 22 30.60 13.86 -4.66
N PRO A 23 31.75 13.59 -3.98
CA PRO A 23 31.76 13.08 -2.61
C PRO A 23 31.27 14.08 -1.55
N ALA A 24 30.64 15.18 -1.96
CA ALA A 24 30.07 16.19 -1.06
C ALA A 24 28.69 15.81 -0.44
N GLN A 25 28.13 14.64 -0.78
CA GLN A 25 26.83 14.20 -0.23
C GLN A 25 26.91 13.06 0.80
N ALA A 26 28.09 12.55 1.09
CA ALA A 26 28.29 11.57 2.14
C ALA A 26 28.71 12.27 3.43
N GLY A 27 27.73 12.70 4.26
CA GLY A 27 28.10 13.22 5.56
C GLY A 27 27.14 14.13 6.31
N ALA A 28 25.90 14.27 5.86
CA ALA A 28 24.91 14.93 6.72
C ALA A 28 24.07 13.86 7.42
N GLY A 29 24.36 13.62 8.70
CA GLY A 29 23.48 12.84 9.57
C GLY A 29 22.04 13.37 9.53
N PRO A 30 21.06 12.63 10.07
CA PRO A 30 19.67 13.01 10.01
C PRO A 30 19.51 14.39 10.62
N CYS A 31 19.07 15.30 9.81
CA CYS A 31 18.82 16.65 10.27
C CYS A 31 17.54 16.67 11.13
N ARG A 32 17.53 17.46 12.20
CA ARG A 32 16.27 17.71 12.93
C ARG A 32 15.40 18.65 12.11
N PRO A 33 14.08 18.42 12.05
CA PRO A 33 13.16 19.32 11.33
C PRO A 33 13.38 20.78 11.70
N GLY A 34 13.56 21.63 10.67
CA GLY A 34 13.79 23.07 10.85
C GLY A 34 15.20 23.49 11.22
N GLN A 35 16.19 22.58 11.26
CA GLN A 35 17.60 22.94 11.46
C GLN A 35 18.35 23.33 10.15
N GLY A 36 17.73 23.10 9.01
CA GLY A 36 18.24 23.56 7.72
C GLY A 36 18.06 25.08 7.51
N PRO A 37 18.15 25.54 6.27
CA PRO A 37 17.99 26.97 5.94
C PRO A 37 16.68 27.56 6.46
N ASP A 38 16.73 28.72 7.08
CA ASP A 38 15.53 29.44 7.51
C ASP A 38 14.95 30.26 6.35
N LEU A 39 13.85 29.75 5.79
CA LEU A 39 13.17 30.28 4.62
C LEU A 39 11.72 30.66 4.93
N ARG A 40 11.40 30.88 6.21
CA ARG A 40 10.04 31.18 6.67
C ARG A 40 9.45 32.39 5.97
N GLY A 41 8.23 32.26 5.44
CA GLY A 41 7.49 33.32 4.79
C GLY A 41 8.11 33.90 3.53
N ARG A 42 9.23 33.34 3.05
CA ARG A 42 9.90 33.85 1.82
C ARG A 42 9.01 33.58 0.60
N ASP A 43 9.14 34.49 -0.36
CA ASP A 43 8.40 34.41 -1.62
C ASP A 43 9.35 33.94 -2.75
N PHE A 44 9.11 32.74 -3.25
CA PHE A 44 9.84 32.10 -4.34
C PHE A 44 9.10 32.15 -5.68
N THR A 45 7.90 32.73 -5.72
CA THR A 45 7.06 32.79 -6.93
C THR A 45 7.58 33.79 -7.96
N ARG A 46 8.51 34.65 -7.57
CA ARG A 46 9.07 35.74 -8.40
C ARG A 46 10.48 35.45 -8.89
N GLY A 47 10.86 34.18 -9.04
CA GLY A 47 12.16 33.77 -9.55
C GLY A 47 13.31 33.85 -8.53
N ALA A 48 13.01 33.99 -7.24
CA ALA A 48 14.03 33.83 -6.19
C ALA A 48 14.55 32.38 -6.22
N SER A 49 15.86 32.20 -6.26
CA SER A 49 16.46 30.87 -6.26
C SER A 49 16.31 30.19 -4.90
N LEU A 50 15.89 28.93 -4.93
CA LEU A 50 15.92 28.08 -3.78
C LEU A 50 17.37 27.64 -3.48
N PRO A 51 17.73 27.45 -2.19
CA PRO A 51 18.99 26.80 -1.84
C PRO A 51 19.11 25.41 -2.49
N ALA A 52 20.35 24.99 -2.74
CA ALA A 52 20.61 23.66 -3.29
C ALA A 52 20.19 22.54 -2.33
N ASP A 53 20.41 22.72 -1.03
CA ASP A 53 20.00 21.79 0.04
C ASP A 53 18.78 22.36 0.77
N LEU A 54 17.66 21.62 0.70
CA LEU A 54 16.40 21.95 1.36
C LEU A 54 16.07 20.97 2.50
N ARG A 55 16.97 20.03 2.80
CA ARG A 55 16.76 19.10 3.91
C ARG A 55 16.65 19.89 5.21
N CYS A 56 15.66 19.52 6.00
CA CYS A 56 15.31 20.19 7.26
C CYS A 56 15.13 21.70 7.17
N ALA A 57 14.99 22.26 5.96
CA ALA A 57 14.71 23.67 5.79
C ALA A 57 13.42 24.09 6.51
N ASN A 58 13.40 25.28 7.07
CA ASN A 58 12.20 25.86 7.62
C ASN A 58 11.51 26.73 6.55
N LEU A 59 10.54 26.15 5.87
CA LEU A 59 9.70 26.76 4.84
C LEU A 59 8.31 27.14 5.37
N THR A 60 8.15 27.29 6.69
CA THR A 60 6.85 27.65 7.29
C THR A 60 6.28 28.91 6.63
N LYS A 61 5.03 28.78 6.10
CA LYS A 61 4.31 29.85 5.39
C LYS A 61 5.08 30.43 4.18
N ALA A 62 6.05 29.73 3.62
CA ALA A 62 6.72 30.15 2.40
C ALA A 62 5.72 30.14 1.23
N LYS A 63 5.92 31.07 0.28
CA LYS A 63 5.14 31.12 -0.96
C LYS A 63 5.91 30.37 -2.05
N LEU A 64 5.40 29.20 -2.39
CA LEU A 64 6.00 28.25 -3.33
C LEU A 64 5.04 27.94 -4.51
N ARG A 65 4.04 28.77 -4.72
CA ARG A 65 3.05 28.55 -5.78
C ARG A 65 3.71 28.49 -7.15
N GLY A 66 3.46 27.39 -7.90
CA GLY A 66 4.02 27.16 -9.23
C GLY A 66 5.54 26.97 -9.25
N VAL A 67 6.17 26.72 -8.11
CA VAL A 67 7.62 26.53 -8.04
C VAL A 67 8.00 25.10 -8.42
N GLU A 68 9.08 24.96 -9.19
CA GLU A 68 9.66 23.67 -9.58
C GLU A 68 10.50 23.07 -8.43
N LEU A 69 9.99 22.00 -7.85
CA LEU A 69 10.64 21.23 -6.78
C LEU A 69 10.94 19.80 -7.22
N VAL A 70 10.97 19.55 -8.53
CA VAL A 70 11.21 18.22 -9.12
C VAL A 70 12.49 17.63 -8.56
N GLN A 71 12.40 16.38 -8.04
CA GLN A 71 13.52 15.62 -7.48
C GLN A 71 14.25 16.31 -6.32
N LYS A 72 13.69 17.36 -5.71
CA LYS A 72 14.30 18.02 -4.56
C LYS A 72 14.19 17.15 -3.31
N ASP A 73 15.26 17.14 -2.53
CA ASP A 73 15.27 16.51 -1.21
C ASP A 73 14.83 17.53 -0.15
N LEU A 74 13.60 17.32 0.34
CA LEU A 74 12.95 18.09 1.40
C LEU A 74 12.79 17.24 2.66
N THR A 75 13.63 16.19 2.82
CA THR A 75 13.59 15.32 3.99
C THR A 75 13.64 16.12 5.27
N GLY A 76 12.67 15.93 6.17
CA GLY A 76 12.56 16.66 7.43
C GLY A 76 12.29 18.16 7.29
N ALA A 77 11.95 18.67 6.11
CA ALA A 77 11.60 20.08 5.94
C ALA A 77 10.30 20.42 6.67
N VAL A 78 10.21 21.65 7.19
CA VAL A 78 9.01 22.21 7.82
C VAL A 78 8.29 23.11 6.84
N LEU A 79 7.18 22.64 6.31
CA LEU A 79 6.33 23.28 5.29
C LEU A 79 4.99 23.73 5.85
N ARG A 80 4.88 23.94 7.15
CA ARG A 80 3.61 24.31 7.82
C ARG A 80 2.97 25.53 7.17
N GLY A 81 1.73 25.37 6.68
CA GLY A 81 0.99 26.45 6.06
C GLY A 81 1.68 27.06 4.85
N ALA A 82 2.65 26.39 4.23
CA ALA A 82 3.25 26.83 2.99
C ALA A 82 2.23 26.81 1.84
N ASP A 83 2.33 27.77 0.92
CA ASP A 83 1.51 27.81 -0.30
C ASP A 83 2.28 27.12 -1.43
N LEU A 84 1.96 25.85 -1.66
CA LEU A 84 2.51 24.96 -2.69
C LEU A 84 1.54 24.76 -3.86
N ARG A 85 0.51 25.59 -3.98
CA ARG A 85 -0.46 25.45 -5.06
C ARG A 85 0.22 25.45 -6.42
N GLN A 86 -0.19 24.49 -7.28
CA GLN A 86 0.35 24.36 -8.64
C GLN A 86 1.89 24.16 -8.66
N ALA A 87 2.51 23.85 -7.52
CA ALA A 87 3.93 23.52 -7.48
C ALA A 87 4.17 22.13 -8.08
N ASN A 88 5.32 21.95 -8.72
CA ASN A 88 5.72 20.66 -9.25
C ASN A 88 6.67 19.97 -8.27
N LEU A 89 6.18 18.93 -7.57
CA LEU A 89 6.93 18.12 -6.63
C LEU A 89 7.18 16.70 -7.18
N THR A 90 7.11 16.52 -8.50
CA THR A 90 7.35 15.21 -9.13
C THR A 90 8.67 14.62 -8.65
N GLN A 91 8.62 13.39 -8.12
CA GLN A 91 9.78 12.66 -7.58
C GLN A 91 10.51 13.40 -6.43
N ALA A 92 9.90 14.40 -5.80
CA ALA A 92 10.48 15.06 -4.63
C ALA A 92 10.47 14.12 -3.42
N VAL A 93 11.45 14.26 -2.53
CA VAL A 93 11.56 13.47 -1.29
C VAL A 93 11.17 14.34 -0.10
N LEU A 94 10.03 14.01 0.53
CA LEU A 94 9.46 14.69 1.69
C LEU A 94 9.36 13.77 2.91
N LYS A 95 10.27 12.81 3.03
CA LYS A 95 10.29 11.89 4.17
C LYS A 95 10.38 12.69 5.48
N TYR A 96 9.51 12.36 6.44
CA TYR A 96 9.42 13.05 7.74
C TYR A 96 9.15 14.57 7.65
N ALA A 97 8.70 15.08 6.52
CA ALA A 97 8.37 16.48 6.38
C ALA A 97 7.12 16.86 7.17
N ASP A 98 7.09 18.10 7.65
CA ASP A 98 5.93 18.66 8.36
C ASP A 98 5.13 19.54 7.38
N LEU A 99 4.09 18.95 6.80
CA LEU A 99 3.19 19.57 5.81
C LEU A 99 1.87 20.07 6.45
N ARG A 100 1.80 20.18 7.77
CA ARG A 100 0.55 20.54 8.46
C ARG A 100 -0.04 21.83 7.94
N GLY A 101 -1.31 21.75 7.46
CA GLY A 101 -2.02 22.86 6.89
C GLY A 101 -1.37 23.48 5.65
N ALA A 102 -0.42 22.79 5.01
CA ALA A 102 0.14 23.22 3.73
C ALA A 102 -0.94 23.17 2.64
N ASN A 103 -0.84 24.09 1.68
CA ASN A 103 -1.75 24.16 0.55
C ASN A 103 -1.08 23.59 -0.71
N LEU A 104 -1.42 22.36 -1.09
CA LEU A 104 -0.94 21.62 -2.25
C LEU A 104 -2.03 21.52 -3.34
N GLY A 105 -3.03 22.39 -3.33
CA GLY A 105 -4.10 22.36 -4.32
C GLY A 105 -3.55 22.49 -5.74
N GLU A 106 -4.04 21.65 -6.67
CA GLU A 106 -3.58 21.61 -8.07
C GLU A 106 -2.06 21.36 -8.23
N ALA A 107 -1.38 20.84 -7.21
CA ALA A 107 0.05 20.53 -7.28
C ALA A 107 0.29 19.18 -7.96
N ASP A 108 1.39 19.06 -8.72
CA ASP A 108 1.88 17.81 -9.26
C ASP A 108 2.77 17.12 -8.22
N LEU A 109 2.29 15.99 -7.69
CA LEU A 109 2.92 15.17 -6.67
C LEU A 109 3.34 13.81 -7.22
N GLY A 110 3.41 13.67 -8.55
CA GLY A 110 3.69 12.39 -9.20
C GLY A 110 4.95 11.72 -8.66
N GLN A 111 4.86 10.47 -8.22
CA GLN A 111 5.97 9.69 -7.68
C GLN A 111 6.71 10.34 -6.49
N MET A 112 6.09 11.31 -5.81
CA MET A 112 6.66 11.95 -4.62
C MET A 112 6.78 10.95 -3.46
N HIS A 113 7.83 11.07 -2.65
CA HIS A 113 8.05 10.26 -1.46
C HIS A 113 7.80 11.06 -0.18
N ALA A 114 6.71 10.76 0.53
CA ALA A 114 6.31 11.42 1.77
C ALA A 114 6.13 10.42 2.93
N ASP A 115 7.04 9.45 3.02
CA ASP A 115 7.07 8.45 4.07
C ASP A 115 7.11 9.13 5.44
N HIS A 116 6.24 8.76 6.36
CA HIS A 116 6.14 9.33 7.70
C HIS A 116 5.91 10.86 7.74
N ALA A 117 5.47 11.48 6.66
CA ALA A 117 5.16 12.91 6.65
C ALA A 117 3.93 13.22 7.52
N ASP A 118 3.95 14.39 8.16
CA ASP A 118 2.80 14.94 8.88
C ASP A 118 2.05 15.92 7.97
N ALA A 119 1.03 15.44 7.31
CA ALA A 119 0.18 16.23 6.38
C ALA A 119 -1.20 16.54 6.96
N ARG A 120 -1.32 16.60 8.30
CA ARG A 120 -2.60 16.89 8.96
C ARG A 120 -3.18 18.22 8.52
N GLY A 121 -4.46 18.17 8.09
CA GLY A 121 -5.18 19.35 7.61
C GLY A 121 -4.57 19.97 6.34
N ALA A 122 -3.71 19.28 5.62
CA ALA A 122 -3.20 19.75 4.34
C ALA A 122 -4.32 19.78 3.29
N ASN A 123 -4.24 20.73 2.37
CA ASN A 123 -5.15 20.86 1.25
C ASN A 123 -4.51 20.29 -0.01
N LEU A 124 -5.06 19.19 -0.53
CA LEU A 124 -4.65 18.52 -1.76
C LEU A 124 -5.81 18.49 -2.78
N ILE A 125 -6.73 19.47 -2.74
CA ILE A 125 -7.84 19.54 -3.69
C ILE A 125 -7.27 19.61 -5.11
N ASP A 126 -7.83 18.78 -6.02
CA ASP A 126 -7.42 18.71 -7.42
C ASP A 126 -5.91 18.41 -7.64
N ALA A 127 -5.21 17.87 -6.63
CA ALA A 127 -3.81 17.52 -6.77
C ALA A 127 -3.61 16.25 -7.64
N GLU A 128 -2.55 16.22 -8.43
CA GLU A 128 -2.15 15.07 -9.25
C GLU A 128 -1.07 14.27 -8.50
N ALA A 129 -1.47 13.20 -7.79
CA ALA A 129 -0.56 12.43 -6.93
C ALA A 129 -0.31 11.00 -7.44
N GLY A 130 -0.40 10.79 -8.75
CA GLY A 130 -0.19 9.45 -9.34
C GLY A 130 1.11 8.80 -8.88
N GLN A 131 1.04 7.57 -8.35
CA GLN A 131 2.17 6.79 -7.82
C GLN A 131 2.92 7.42 -6.63
N ALA A 132 2.37 8.46 -6.00
CA ALA A 132 2.98 9.06 -4.82
C ALA A 132 3.02 8.09 -3.64
N GLN A 133 4.01 8.23 -2.78
CA GLN A 133 4.26 7.38 -1.64
C GLN A 133 4.00 8.12 -0.33
N PHE A 134 2.97 7.70 0.41
CA PHE A 134 2.60 8.21 1.73
C PHE A 134 2.56 7.09 2.80
N PRO A 135 3.43 6.08 2.77
CA PRO A 135 3.36 5.05 3.79
C PRO A 135 3.63 5.67 5.17
N HIS A 136 2.85 5.24 6.16
CA HIS A 136 2.92 5.76 7.54
C HIS A 136 2.65 7.26 7.70
N ALA A 137 2.24 7.98 6.68
CA ALA A 137 1.95 9.42 6.76
C ALA A 137 0.67 9.68 7.57
N ASP A 138 0.61 10.83 8.21
CA ASP A 138 -0.57 11.31 8.91
C ASP A 138 -1.28 12.38 8.06
N LEU A 139 -2.38 11.99 7.40
CA LEU A 139 -3.26 12.86 6.61
C LEU A 139 -4.58 13.15 7.35
N THR A 140 -4.59 13.06 8.68
CA THR A 140 -5.79 13.32 9.47
C THR A 140 -6.38 14.70 9.15
N GLY A 141 -7.65 14.74 8.74
CA GLY A 141 -8.35 15.96 8.36
C GLY A 141 -7.85 16.63 7.07
N ALA A 142 -7.02 15.97 6.28
CA ALA A 142 -6.59 16.48 4.98
C ALA A 142 -7.75 16.48 3.98
N THR A 143 -7.73 17.43 3.03
CA THR A 143 -8.72 17.53 1.95
C THR A 143 -8.09 17.05 0.64
N LEU A 144 -8.60 15.93 0.11
CA LEU A 144 -8.16 15.32 -1.14
C LEU A 144 -9.31 15.24 -2.16
N THR A 145 -10.28 16.14 -2.04
CA THR A 145 -11.45 16.19 -2.92
C THR A 145 -11.00 16.33 -4.37
N ARG A 146 -11.51 15.47 -5.26
CA ARG A 146 -11.18 15.37 -6.69
C ARG A 146 -9.70 15.14 -7.00
N ALA A 147 -8.88 14.77 -6.00
CA ALA A 147 -7.48 14.47 -6.25
C ALA A 147 -7.32 13.20 -7.11
N GLU A 148 -6.36 13.20 -8.02
CA GLU A 148 -5.95 12.01 -8.76
C GLU A 148 -4.94 11.21 -7.95
N LEU A 149 -5.38 10.06 -7.43
CA LEU A 149 -4.60 9.25 -6.49
C LEU A 149 -4.24 7.88 -7.07
N THR A 150 -4.20 7.74 -8.38
CA THR A 150 -3.97 6.45 -9.06
C THR A 150 -2.65 5.82 -8.61
N GLN A 151 -2.70 4.58 -8.13
CA GLN A 151 -1.55 3.81 -7.63
C GLN A 151 -0.78 4.45 -6.46
N VAL A 152 -1.40 5.36 -5.72
CA VAL A 152 -0.79 5.93 -4.50
C VAL A 152 -0.61 4.85 -3.45
N ASN A 153 0.46 4.94 -2.68
CA ASN A 153 0.72 4.07 -1.55
C ASN A 153 0.38 4.77 -0.23
N PHE A 154 -0.72 4.36 0.41
CA PHE A 154 -1.16 4.78 1.74
C PHE A 154 -0.99 3.67 2.80
N THR A 155 -0.10 2.71 2.59
CA THR A 155 0.11 1.61 3.54
C THR A 155 0.40 2.16 4.94
N ASN A 156 -0.38 1.72 5.94
CA ASN A 156 -0.34 2.20 7.34
C ASN A 156 -0.57 3.73 7.51
N ALA A 157 -1.05 4.44 6.52
CA ALA A 157 -1.34 5.87 6.63
C ALA A 157 -2.60 6.13 7.47
N LYS A 158 -2.66 7.30 8.09
CA LYS A 158 -3.86 7.79 8.79
C LYS A 158 -4.59 8.79 7.91
N LEU A 159 -5.81 8.46 7.52
CA LEU A 159 -6.72 9.33 6.77
C LEU A 159 -7.99 9.60 7.60
N ILE A 160 -7.84 9.68 8.92
CA ILE A 160 -8.93 9.93 9.85
C ILE A 160 -9.54 11.30 9.55
N ASP A 161 -10.88 11.39 9.43
CA ASP A 161 -11.60 12.62 9.07
C ASP A 161 -11.16 13.27 7.73
N ALA A 162 -10.40 12.56 6.88
CA ALA A 162 -9.98 13.07 5.59
C ALA A 162 -11.14 13.15 4.60
N ASP A 163 -11.09 14.12 3.68
CA ASP A 163 -12.12 14.31 2.64
C ASP A 163 -11.56 13.87 1.27
N LEU A 164 -11.97 12.68 0.81
CA LEU A 164 -11.61 12.08 -0.48
C LEU A 164 -12.81 12.05 -1.44
N ASN A 165 -13.81 12.89 -1.25
CA ASN A 165 -14.99 12.90 -2.13
C ASN A 165 -14.58 13.11 -3.59
N GLU A 166 -15.23 12.38 -4.50
CA GLU A 166 -15.00 12.47 -5.95
C GLU A 166 -13.55 12.23 -6.38
N SER A 167 -12.67 11.75 -5.47
CA SER A 167 -11.29 11.42 -5.82
C SER A 167 -11.21 10.15 -6.67
N THR A 168 -10.08 9.97 -7.37
CA THR A 168 -9.83 8.78 -8.20
C THR A 168 -8.72 7.89 -7.67
N PRO A 169 -8.90 7.26 -6.49
CA PRO A 169 -7.89 6.41 -5.88
C PRO A 169 -7.87 4.99 -6.48
N GLY A 170 -7.90 4.89 -7.82
CA GLY A 170 -7.80 3.60 -8.49
C GLY A 170 -6.47 2.89 -8.22
N GLN A 171 -6.52 1.56 -7.94
CA GLN A 171 -5.34 0.73 -7.70
C GLN A 171 -4.43 1.20 -6.55
N ILE A 172 -4.98 1.92 -5.57
CA ILE A 172 -4.17 2.35 -4.41
C ILE A 172 -3.72 1.15 -3.58
N LYS A 173 -2.60 1.32 -2.90
CA LYS A 173 -2.10 0.42 -1.86
C LYS A 173 -2.39 1.05 -0.50
N ALA A 174 -3.48 0.65 0.15
CA ALA A 174 -3.92 1.23 1.43
C ALA A 174 -4.10 0.15 2.52
N ARG A 175 -3.22 -0.84 2.53
CA ARG A 175 -3.21 -1.89 3.56
C ARG A 175 -3.04 -1.26 4.94
N LYS A 176 -3.91 -1.67 5.88
CA LYS A 176 -3.90 -1.16 7.26
C LYS A 176 -4.05 0.37 7.37
N ALA A 177 -4.50 1.04 6.32
CA ALA A 177 -4.79 2.46 6.39
C ALA A 177 -6.03 2.71 7.24
N ASP A 178 -6.04 3.84 7.93
CA ASP A 178 -7.16 4.23 8.81
C ASP A 178 -7.97 5.34 8.15
N PHE A 179 -9.14 4.99 7.60
CA PHE A 179 -10.13 5.88 7.02
C PHE A 179 -11.30 6.17 8.00
N THR A 180 -11.07 6.07 9.31
CA THR A 180 -12.11 6.34 10.31
C THR A 180 -12.73 7.73 10.09
N ARG A 181 -14.06 7.79 9.92
CA ARG A 181 -14.82 9.01 9.62
C ARG A 181 -14.40 9.76 8.36
N ALA A 182 -13.63 9.13 7.47
CA ALA A 182 -13.26 9.72 6.19
C ALA A 182 -14.52 9.86 5.29
N LYS A 183 -14.50 10.87 4.43
CA LYS A 183 -15.51 11.06 3.40
C LYS A 183 -14.97 10.53 2.08
N LEU A 184 -15.64 9.51 1.54
CA LEU A 184 -15.24 8.79 0.33
C LEU A 184 -16.41 8.72 -0.66
N ARG A 185 -17.33 9.67 -0.56
CA ARG A 185 -18.50 9.71 -1.42
C ARG A 185 -18.07 9.83 -2.88
N GLU A 186 -18.63 8.96 -3.73
CA GLU A 186 -18.31 8.89 -5.16
C GLU A 186 -16.82 8.65 -5.47
N ALA A 187 -16.04 8.21 -4.48
CA ALA A 187 -14.62 7.88 -4.68
C ALA A 187 -14.46 6.59 -5.52
N LYS A 188 -13.51 6.57 -6.46
CA LYS A 188 -13.26 5.44 -7.37
C LYS A 188 -12.15 4.53 -6.86
N LEU A 189 -12.45 3.66 -5.91
CA LEU A 189 -11.54 2.71 -5.25
C LEU A 189 -11.37 1.37 -6.02
N GLY A 190 -11.62 1.37 -7.32
CA GLY A 190 -11.51 0.15 -8.11
C GLY A 190 -10.11 -0.48 -8.06
N GLN A 191 -10.04 -1.80 -7.89
CA GLN A 191 -8.79 -2.57 -7.79
C GLN A 191 -7.85 -2.09 -6.65
N ALA A 192 -8.38 -1.42 -5.64
CA ALA A 192 -7.60 -0.96 -4.48
C ALA A 192 -7.24 -2.12 -3.55
N ASN A 193 -6.03 -2.12 -3.02
CA ASN A 193 -5.65 -3.03 -1.94
C ASN A 193 -5.94 -2.38 -0.59
N LEU A 194 -7.07 -2.76 0.01
CA LEU A 194 -7.62 -2.21 1.25
C LEU A 194 -7.58 -3.24 2.40
N ARG A 195 -6.76 -4.26 2.29
CA ARG A 195 -6.66 -5.32 3.31
C ARG A 195 -6.36 -4.75 4.68
N ASN A 196 -7.16 -5.18 5.66
CA ASN A 196 -7.08 -4.69 7.04
C ASN A 196 -7.24 -3.17 7.18
N ALA A 197 -7.77 -2.47 6.21
CA ALA A 197 -8.09 -1.05 6.33
C ALA A 197 -9.30 -0.83 7.25
N THR A 198 -9.35 0.32 7.91
CA THR A 198 -10.46 0.69 8.79
C THR A 198 -11.29 1.78 8.15
N PHE A 199 -12.60 1.52 7.94
CA PHE A 199 -13.60 2.47 7.45
C PHE A 199 -14.67 2.78 8.51
N LYS A 200 -14.28 2.71 9.79
CA LYS A 200 -15.22 2.95 10.89
C LYS A 200 -15.89 4.33 10.76
N ASP A 201 -17.22 4.34 10.74
CA ASP A 201 -18.03 5.56 10.60
C ASP A 201 -17.70 6.40 9.35
N ALA A 202 -17.05 5.85 8.33
CA ALA A 202 -16.74 6.53 7.07
C ALA A 202 -17.99 6.64 6.17
N ASP A 203 -18.01 7.64 5.29
CA ASP A 203 -19.05 7.79 4.27
C ASP A 203 -18.52 7.32 2.91
N LEU A 204 -18.96 6.12 2.50
CA LEU A 204 -18.65 5.50 1.20
C LEU A 204 -19.87 5.55 0.27
N SER A 205 -20.84 6.44 0.50
CA SER A 205 -22.04 6.52 -0.34
C SER A 205 -21.66 6.71 -1.82
N GLU A 206 -22.22 5.87 -2.71
CA GLU A 206 -21.96 5.84 -4.15
C GLU A 206 -20.48 5.57 -4.53
N ALA A 207 -19.63 5.11 -3.60
CA ALA A 207 -18.24 4.78 -3.90
C ALA A 207 -18.13 3.51 -4.77
N GLU A 208 -17.11 3.45 -5.63
CA GLU A 208 -16.83 2.31 -6.50
C GLU A 208 -15.68 1.46 -5.94
N LEU A 209 -15.97 0.30 -5.34
CA LEU A 209 -14.97 -0.65 -4.82
C LEU A 209 -14.87 -1.91 -5.70
N THR A 210 -15.12 -1.77 -6.99
CA THR A 210 -15.08 -2.90 -7.94
C THR A 210 -13.70 -3.56 -7.95
N GLN A 211 -13.64 -4.89 -7.74
CA GLN A 211 -12.39 -5.66 -7.68
C GLN A 211 -11.41 -5.20 -6.58
N ALA A 212 -11.89 -4.54 -5.53
CA ALA A 212 -11.07 -4.17 -4.39
C ALA A 212 -10.76 -5.40 -3.51
N GLU A 213 -9.57 -5.46 -2.95
CA GLU A 213 -9.14 -6.45 -1.97
C GLU A 213 -9.49 -5.94 -0.56
N LEU A 214 -10.51 -6.54 0.09
CA LEU A 214 -11.09 -6.05 1.33
C LEU A 214 -10.89 -7.03 2.53
N ASP A 215 -10.06 -8.07 2.38
CA ASP A 215 -9.80 -9.04 3.43
C ASP A 215 -9.41 -8.35 4.76
N GLY A 216 -10.17 -8.62 5.81
CA GLY A 216 -9.98 -8.00 7.12
C GLY A 216 -10.31 -6.51 7.22
N ALA A 217 -10.87 -5.89 6.19
CA ALA A 217 -11.33 -4.50 6.27
C ALA A 217 -12.53 -4.34 7.20
N VAL A 218 -12.59 -3.25 7.97
CA VAL A 218 -13.62 -2.98 8.99
C VAL A 218 -14.52 -1.84 8.55
N PHE A 219 -15.84 -2.13 8.38
CA PHE A 219 -16.86 -1.16 7.95
C PHE A 219 -17.87 -0.79 9.04
N THR A 220 -17.56 -1.04 10.31
CA THR A 220 -18.48 -0.77 11.41
C THR A 220 -18.94 0.69 11.42
N GLY A 221 -20.26 0.91 11.29
CA GLY A 221 -20.85 2.25 11.25
C GLY A 221 -20.72 2.98 9.91
N ALA A 222 -19.95 2.46 8.95
CA ALA A 222 -19.77 3.10 7.64
C ALA A 222 -21.10 3.20 6.86
N LEU A 223 -21.27 4.28 6.10
CA LEU A 223 -22.37 4.46 5.17
C LEU A 223 -21.95 3.91 3.81
N VAL A 224 -22.67 2.90 3.31
CA VAL A 224 -22.39 2.21 2.04
C VAL A 224 -23.56 2.30 1.06
N GLU A 225 -24.44 3.28 1.22
CA GLU A 225 -25.59 3.45 0.34
C GLU A 225 -25.14 3.64 -1.11
N GLY A 226 -25.64 2.79 -1.99
CA GLY A 226 -25.29 2.82 -3.42
C GLY A 226 -23.84 2.45 -3.76
N ALA A 227 -22.98 2.17 -2.78
CA ALA A 227 -21.61 1.76 -3.02
C ALA A 227 -21.54 0.44 -3.79
N SER A 228 -20.62 0.34 -4.76
CA SER A 228 -20.45 -0.85 -5.60
C SER A 228 -19.31 -1.74 -5.10
N PHE A 229 -19.63 -2.97 -4.70
CA PHE A 229 -18.68 -4.01 -4.29
C PHE A 229 -18.58 -5.14 -5.33
N VAL A 230 -18.83 -4.84 -6.58
CA VAL A 230 -18.78 -5.84 -7.66
C VAL A 230 -17.41 -6.49 -7.72
N GLN A 231 -17.36 -7.82 -7.60
CA GLN A 231 -16.11 -8.60 -7.60
C GLN A 231 -15.09 -8.15 -6.54
N ALA A 232 -15.54 -7.48 -5.47
CA ALA A 232 -14.68 -7.21 -4.33
C ALA A 232 -14.49 -8.48 -3.52
N ASP A 233 -13.26 -8.74 -3.08
CA ASP A 233 -12.92 -9.94 -2.32
C ASP A 233 -13.20 -9.73 -0.82
N ASP A 234 -13.83 -10.73 -0.17
CA ASP A 234 -14.01 -10.87 1.27
C ASP A 234 -14.50 -9.62 2.03
N ALA A 235 -15.46 -8.88 1.44
CA ALA A 235 -16.06 -7.72 2.08
C ALA A 235 -16.94 -8.11 3.26
N ASP A 236 -16.47 -7.92 4.50
CA ASP A 236 -17.27 -8.02 5.71
C ASP A 236 -17.89 -6.66 6.04
N LEU A 237 -19.15 -6.49 5.69
CA LEU A 237 -19.93 -5.28 5.95
C LEU A 237 -20.68 -5.30 7.29
N ALA A 238 -20.25 -6.14 8.25
CA ALA A 238 -20.87 -6.20 9.56
C ALA A 238 -20.90 -4.82 10.24
N GLY A 239 -22.11 -4.38 10.56
CA GLY A 239 -22.33 -3.07 11.19
C GLY A 239 -22.28 -1.86 10.25
N ALA A 240 -22.11 -2.05 8.94
CA ALA A 240 -22.29 -0.99 7.95
C ALA A 240 -23.77 -0.62 7.80
N LYS A 241 -24.05 0.56 7.26
CA LYS A 241 -25.41 1.12 7.08
C LYS A 241 -25.64 1.41 5.60
N GLY A 242 -26.84 1.11 5.11
CA GLY A 242 -27.25 1.35 3.72
C GLY A 242 -27.28 0.09 2.88
N THR A 243 -27.61 0.26 1.60
CA THR A 243 -27.81 -0.83 0.63
C THR A 243 -26.73 -0.81 -0.46
N PRO A 244 -25.64 -1.56 -0.30
CA PRO A 244 -24.59 -1.66 -1.30
C PRO A 244 -25.04 -2.48 -2.50
N LYS A 245 -24.32 -2.32 -3.63
CA LYS A 245 -24.52 -3.04 -4.89
C LYS A 245 -23.42 -4.09 -5.09
N GLY A 246 -23.76 -5.21 -5.76
CA GLY A 246 -22.76 -6.15 -6.31
C GLY A 246 -22.08 -7.07 -5.29
N LEU A 247 -22.66 -7.24 -4.10
CA LEU A 247 -22.21 -8.30 -3.18
C LEU A 247 -22.60 -9.66 -3.76
N SER A 248 -21.61 -10.50 -4.03
CA SER A 248 -21.83 -11.93 -4.20
C SER A 248 -22.08 -12.50 -2.81
N LEU A 249 -23.36 -12.60 -2.41
CA LEU A 249 -23.70 -13.27 -1.16
C LEU A 249 -23.14 -14.71 -1.24
N PRO A 250 -22.37 -15.16 -0.25
CA PRO A 250 -22.11 -16.59 -0.13
C PRO A 250 -23.47 -17.26 0.04
N THR A 251 -23.82 -18.18 -0.86
CA THR A 251 -25.04 -18.98 -0.80
C THR A 251 -24.91 -20.02 0.32
N THR A 252 -24.83 -19.58 1.58
CA THR A 252 -24.97 -20.44 2.75
C THR A 252 -25.53 -19.61 3.91
N ASP A 253 -26.76 -19.97 4.26
CA ASP A 253 -27.45 -19.65 5.53
C ASP A 253 -27.71 -18.19 5.89
N LEU A 254 -28.47 -17.49 5.07
CA LEU A 254 -29.43 -16.56 5.64
C LEU A 254 -30.61 -17.39 6.19
N LEU A 255 -30.58 -17.70 7.48
CA LEU A 255 -31.79 -17.94 8.25
C LEU A 255 -32.57 -16.64 8.26
N ILE A 256 -33.35 -16.41 7.20
CA ILE A 256 -34.41 -15.41 7.21
C ILE A 256 -35.43 -15.95 8.22
N PRO A 257 -35.75 -15.23 9.31
CA PRO A 257 -36.89 -15.59 10.13
C PRO A 257 -38.13 -15.59 9.21
N ASP A 258 -38.82 -16.72 9.12
CA ASP A 258 -40.05 -16.84 8.37
C ASP A 258 -41.00 -15.68 8.71
N GLY A 259 -41.29 -14.82 7.74
CA GLY A 259 -42.43 -13.95 7.94
C GLY A 259 -42.55 -12.64 7.14
N ILE A 260 -41.70 -12.30 6.15
CA ILE A 260 -41.92 -11.03 5.42
C ILE A 260 -41.57 -11.14 3.92
N PHE A 261 -42.14 -12.05 3.16
CA PHE A 261 -42.36 -11.86 1.72
C PHE A 261 -43.10 -13.09 1.17
N THR A 262 -44.40 -12.98 1.04
CA THR A 262 -45.18 -13.84 0.16
C THR A 262 -45.07 -13.30 -1.26
N PRO A 263 -44.53 -14.06 -2.23
CA PRO A 263 -44.74 -13.70 -3.63
C PRO A 263 -46.19 -14.03 -3.98
N GLU A 264 -46.95 -13.01 -4.45
CA GLU A 264 -48.23 -13.21 -5.08
C GLU A 264 -48.11 -14.22 -6.20
N LYS A 265 -48.89 -15.29 -6.09
CA LYS A 265 -49.10 -16.29 -7.14
C LYS A 265 -49.93 -15.63 -8.24
N GLU A 266 -49.32 -15.31 -9.36
CA GLU A 266 -50.02 -15.19 -10.60
C GLU A 266 -50.31 -16.60 -11.14
N THR A 267 -51.55 -17.02 -10.98
CA THR A 267 -52.09 -18.23 -11.56
C THR A 267 -52.42 -17.97 -13.01
N ASP A 268 -51.70 -18.59 -13.92
CA ASP A 268 -52.19 -18.79 -15.27
C ASP A 268 -52.40 -20.30 -15.50
N GLN A 269 -53.66 -20.63 -15.70
CA GLN A 269 -54.17 -21.96 -15.99
C GLN A 269 -53.82 -22.33 -17.42
N LEU A 270 -53.15 -23.42 -17.64
CA LEU A 270 -53.28 -24.17 -18.88
C LEU A 270 -53.38 -25.67 -18.58
N ALA A 271 -54.44 -26.22 -19.13
CA ALA A 271 -55.00 -27.54 -18.93
C ALA A 271 -54.03 -28.69 -19.29
N GLU A 272 -54.14 -29.79 -18.53
CA GLU A 272 -53.71 -31.14 -18.91
C GLU A 272 -54.43 -31.69 -20.12
N PRO A 273 -53.81 -32.63 -20.86
CA PRO A 273 -54.49 -33.84 -21.20
C PRO A 273 -53.78 -35.10 -20.68
N ALA A 274 -54.60 -35.94 -20.08
CA ALA A 274 -54.28 -37.33 -19.68
C ALA A 274 -53.90 -38.18 -20.87
N GLY A 275 -52.92 -39.07 -20.69
CA GLY A 275 -52.66 -40.12 -21.69
C GLY A 275 -51.45 -41.01 -21.41
N THR A 276 -51.75 -42.19 -20.79
CA THR A 276 -51.11 -43.51 -20.99
C THR A 276 -49.64 -43.71 -20.65
N ALA A 277 -49.42 -44.55 -19.64
CA ALA A 277 -48.16 -45.21 -19.32
C ALA A 277 -47.67 -46.12 -20.48
N GLY A 278 -46.56 -45.71 -21.11
CA GLY A 278 -45.80 -46.56 -22.04
C GLY A 278 -44.39 -46.82 -21.49
N ALA A 279 -43.92 -48.06 -21.56
CA ALA A 279 -42.59 -48.45 -21.11
C ALA A 279 -41.49 -47.59 -21.75
N PRO A 280 -40.41 -47.23 -21.04
CA PRO A 280 -39.39 -46.35 -21.55
C PRO A 280 -38.67 -47.00 -22.74
N SER A 281 -38.61 -46.27 -23.85
CA SER A 281 -37.89 -46.69 -25.05
C SER A 281 -36.39 -46.77 -24.77
N VAL A 282 -35.70 -47.74 -25.42
CA VAL A 282 -34.22 -47.90 -25.28
C VAL A 282 -33.46 -46.59 -25.51
N GLY A 283 -33.99 -45.68 -26.34
CA GLY A 283 -33.43 -44.36 -26.54
C GLY A 283 -33.45 -43.45 -25.32
N LEU A 284 -34.53 -43.51 -24.49
CA LEU A 284 -34.63 -42.73 -23.26
C LEU A 284 -33.61 -43.22 -22.20
N VAL A 285 -33.41 -44.57 -22.11
CA VAL A 285 -32.41 -45.14 -21.20
C VAL A 285 -31.00 -44.72 -21.57
N MET A 286 -30.67 -44.69 -22.87
CA MET A 286 -29.34 -44.23 -23.35
C MET A 286 -29.11 -42.74 -23.10
N VAL A 287 -30.13 -41.88 -23.23
CA VAL A 287 -30.03 -40.45 -22.92
C VAL A 287 -29.82 -40.24 -21.41
N VAL A 288 -30.53 -40.99 -20.56
CA VAL A 288 -30.38 -40.87 -19.11
C VAL A 288 -29.01 -41.38 -18.65
N VAL A 289 -28.50 -42.48 -19.20
CA VAL A 289 -27.14 -42.98 -18.88
C VAL A 289 -26.06 -42.01 -19.34
N SER A 290 -26.22 -41.38 -20.52
CA SER A 290 -25.31 -40.35 -20.99
C SER A 290 -25.34 -39.07 -20.14
N ALA A 291 -26.54 -38.66 -19.71
CA ALA A 291 -26.72 -37.51 -18.80
C ALA A 291 -26.09 -37.75 -17.43
N ILE A 292 -26.24 -38.94 -16.87
CA ILE A 292 -25.61 -39.35 -15.60
C ILE A 292 -24.08 -39.38 -15.75
N GLY A 293 -23.54 -39.94 -16.85
CA GLY A 293 -22.12 -39.95 -17.15
C GLY A 293 -21.55 -38.54 -17.24
N LEU A 294 -22.24 -37.61 -17.89
CA LEU A 294 -21.86 -36.20 -18.01
C LEU A 294 -21.93 -35.50 -16.66
N ALA A 295 -22.94 -35.74 -15.86
CA ALA A 295 -23.09 -35.21 -14.52
C ALA A 295 -21.94 -35.65 -13.58
N VAL A 296 -21.57 -36.94 -13.64
CA VAL A 296 -20.46 -37.50 -12.84
C VAL A 296 -19.14 -36.88 -13.26
N THR A 297 -18.89 -36.66 -14.57
CA THR A 297 -17.67 -36.03 -15.04
C THR A 297 -17.59 -34.53 -14.66
N VAL A 298 -18.72 -33.83 -14.72
CA VAL A 298 -18.80 -32.42 -14.30
C VAL A 298 -18.57 -32.29 -12.78
N VAL A 299 -19.17 -33.17 -11.99
CA VAL A 299 -18.96 -33.20 -10.53
C VAL A 299 -17.52 -33.56 -10.20
N ALA A 300 -16.91 -34.55 -10.85
CA ALA A 300 -15.53 -34.94 -10.65
C ALA A 300 -14.56 -33.79 -11.06
N TRP A 301 -14.86 -33.11 -12.16
CA TRP A 301 -14.12 -31.93 -12.60
C TRP A 301 -14.29 -30.77 -11.62
N GLY A 302 -15.51 -30.51 -11.12
CA GLY A 302 -15.79 -29.51 -10.09
C GLY A 302 -15.04 -29.76 -8.80
N ILE A 303 -15.02 -31.04 -8.31
CA ILE A 303 -14.26 -31.40 -7.11
C ILE A 303 -12.76 -31.24 -7.33
N SER A 304 -12.25 -31.63 -8.49
CA SER A 304 -10.82 -31.48 -8.80
C SER A 304 -10.39 -30.02 -8.91
N THR A 305 -11.20 -29.18 -9.53
CA THR A 305 -10.97 -27.71 -9.61
C THR A 305 -11.09 -27.05 -8.25
N GLN A 306 -12.07 -27.46 -7.43
CA GLN A 306 -12.22 -26.94 -6.08
C GLN A 306 -11.05 -27.33 -5.15
N ARG A 307 -10.52 -28.58 -5.28
CA ARG A 307 -9.29 -28.99 -4.56
C ARG A 307 -8.05 -28.21 -5.03
N ARG A 308 -7.96 -27.94 -6.34
CA ARG A 308 -6.87 -27.14 -6.93
C ARG A 308 -6.94 -25.68 -6.47
N ASN A 309 -8.15 -25.10 -6.45
CA ASN A 309 -8.37 -23.75 -5.97
C ASN A 309 -8.07 -23.63 -4.46
N ARG A 310 -8.48 -24.60 -3.64
CA ARG A 310 -8.17 -24.60 -2.19
C ARG A 310 -6.67 -24.69 -1.91
N ARG A 311 -5.90 -25.45 -2.71
CA ARG A 311 -4.42 -25.50 -2.60
C ARG A 311 -3.81 -24.18 -3.01
N ASN A 312 -4.27 -23.60 -4.10
CA ASN A 312 -3.78 -22.30 -4.58
C ASN A 312 -4.10 -21.17 -3.58
N SER A 313 -5.30 -21.20 -2.98
CA SER A 313 -5.71 -20.24 -1.96
C SER A 313 -4.86 -20.35 -0.68
N ARG A 314 -4.55 -21.58 -0.23
CA ARG A 314 -3.68 -21.80 0.94
C ARG A 314 -2.26 -21.29 0.69
N PHE A 315 -1.67 -21.64 -0.46
CA PHE A 315 -0.35 -21.16 -0.83
C PHE A 315 -0.33 -19.64 -0.95
N ALA A 316 -1.37 -19.02 -1.54
CA ALA A 316 -1.49 -17.57 -1.65
C ALA A 316 -1.58 -16.91 -0.27
N LEU A 317 -2.37 -17.47 0.66
CA LEU A 317 -2.47 -16.96 2.04
C LEU A 317 -1.13 -17.05 2.78
N MET A 318 -0.42 -18.17 2.69
CA MET A 318 0.86 -18.35 3.37
C MET A 318 1.95 -17.48 2.75
N ARG A 319 1.96 -17.37 1.44
CA ARG A 319 2.86 -16.45 0.73
C ARG A 319 2.62 -15.00 1.17
N HIS A 320 1.37 -14.62 1.30
CA HIS A 320 1.01 -13.29 1.77
C HIS A 320 1.48 -13.03 3.21
N GLY A 321 1.27 -13.99 4.12
CA GLY A 321 1.83 -13.89 5.48
C GLY A 321 3.35 -13.74 5.49
N ALA A 322 4.05 -14.45 4.61
CA ALA A 322 5.50 -14.32 4.46
C ALA A 322 5.91 -12.94 3.91
N GLU A 323 5.14 -12.38 2.97
CA GLU A 323 5.33 -10.99 2.48
C GLU A 323 5.15 -9.97 3.61
N GLU A 324 4.16 -10.18 4.48
CA GLU A 324 3.94 -9.33 5.66
C GLU A 324 5.11 -9.39 6.65
N ASP A 325 5.63 -10.57 6.90
CA ASP A 325 6.74 -10.74 7.82
C ASP A 325 8.03 -10.09 7.30
N ILE A 326 8.28 -10.17 5.99
CA ILE A 326 9.40 -9.45 5.35
C ILE A 326 9.21 -7.94 5.46
N THR A 327 8.00 -7.44 5.16
CA THR A 327 7.69 -6.01 5.25
C THR A 327 7.91 -5.51 6.68
N ARG A 328 7.44 -6.26 7.68
CA ARG A 328 7.63 -5.92 9.10
C ARG A 328 9.11 -5.93 9.49
N LEU A 329 9.90 -6.89 8.98
CA LEU A 329 11.35 -6.89 9.22
C LEU A 329 12.00 -5.64 8.61
N GLY A 330 11.60 -5.22 7.41
CA GLY A 330 12.07 -3.97 6.79
C GLY A 330 11.73 -2.75 7.63
N GLU A 331 10.49 -2.67 8.13
CA GLU A 331 10.05 -1.60 9.04
C GLU A 331 10.86 -1.57 10.35
N GLU A 332 11.18 -2.74 10.92
CA GLU A 332 12.01 -2.84 12.13
C GLU A 332 13.45 -2.40 11.88
N ILE A 333 14.01 -2.67 10.70
CA ILE A 333 15.33 -2.20 10.26
C ILE A 333 15.31 -0.68 10.13
N ASP A 334 14.34 -0.12 9.39
CA ASP A 334 14.21 1.33 9.17
C ASP A 334 14.00 2.08 10.49
N GLN A 335 13.17 1.53 11.39
CA GLN A 335 12.94 2.12 12.71
C GLN A 335 14.21 2.13 13.55
N LEU A 336 14.98 1.03 13.53
CA LEU A 336 16.21 0.95 14.32
C LEU A 336 17.29 1.89 13.75
N ASP A 337 17.41 1.98 12.44
CA ASP A 337 18.29 2.95 11.77
C ASP A 337 17.96 4.37 12.20
N TYR A 338 16.68 4.72 12.20
CA TYR A 338 16.21 6.01 12.69
C TYR A 338 16.54 6.26 14.17
N GLU A 339 16.30 5.27 15.05
CA GLU A 339 16.59 5.38 16.47
C GLU A 339 18.09 5.66 16.73
N PHE A 340 18.98 4.96 16.02
CA PHE A 340 20.42 5.17 16.14
C PHE A 340 20.86 6.52 15.59
N GLN A 341 20.28 6.94 14.47
CA GLN A 341 20.57 8.22 13.86
C GLN A 341 20.13 9.41 14.73
N VAL A 342 18.95 9.33 15.36
CA VAL A 342 18.41 10.39 16.24
C VAL A 342 19.04 10.34 17.63
N GLY A 343 19.36 9.14 18.12
CA GLY A 343 19.93 8.93 19.47
C GLY A 343 21.40 9.33 19.62
N GLY A 344 22.10 9.72 18.55
CA GLY A 344 23.51 10.09 18.59
C GLY A 344 24.46 8.91 18.87
N HIS A 345 24.02 7.68 18.63
CA HIS A 345 24.78 6.45 18.94
C HIS A 345 25.81 6.09 17.84
N GLY A 346 26.04 6.95 16.86
CA GLY A 346 27.02 6.74 15.80
C GLY A 346 26.49 5.90 14.63
N ASP A 347 27.34 5.71 13.62
CA ASP A 347 27.04 4.95 12.41
C ASP A 347 27.04 3.43 12.70
N ILE A 348 25.86 2.79 12.57
CA ILE A 348 25.68 1.34 12.78
C ILE A 348 25.97 0.52 11.52
N THR A 349 26.19 1.15 10.36
CA THR A 349 26.38 0.43 9.08
C THR A 349 27.63 -0.48 9.11
N GLY A 350 28.58 -0.20 9.98
CA GLY A 350 29.76 -1.00 10.26
C GLY A 350 29.53 -2.19 11.18
N ASP A 351 28.39 -2.24 11.91
CA ASP A 351 28.12 -3.31 12.89
C ASP A 351 27.81 -4.65 12.19
N GLN A 352 28.34 -5.74 12.72
CA GLN A 352 28.14 -7.07 12.15
C GLN A 352 26.70 -7.54 12.24
N ASP A 353 26.00 -7.26 13.34
CA ASP A 353 24.60 -7.65 13.51
C ASP A 353 23.68 -6.81 12.60
N TRP A 354 24.04 -5.55 12.33
CA TRP A 354 23.34 -4.73 11.33
C TRP A 354 23.42 -5.35 9.93
N ARG A 355 24.62 -5.70 9.49
CA ARG A 355 24.81 -6.35 8.19
C ARG A 355 24.07 -7.67 8.12
N HIS A 356 24.11 -8.49 9.19
CA HIS A 356 23.33 -9.72 9.25
C HIS A 356 21.81 -9.50 9.15
N ALA A 357 21.29 -8.41 9.69
CA ALA A 357 19.87 -8.10 9.57
C ALA A 357 19.50 -7.72 8.12
N ILE A 358 20.32 -6.92 7.44
CA ILE A 358 20.15 -6.56 6.03
C ILE A 358 20.27 -7.79 5.13
N ASP A 359 21.31 -8.61 5.32
CA ASP A 359 21.52 -9.83 4.53
C ASP A 359 20.36 -10.80 4.69
N ALA A 360 19.81 -10.92 5.91
CA ALA A 360 18.65 -11.76 6.20
C ALA A 360 17.36 -11.23 5.53
N TYR A 361 17.17 -9.92 5.51
CA TYR A 361 16.06 -9.28 4.80
C TYR A 361 16.12 -9.55 3.30
N GLU A 362 17.28 -9.38 2.67
CA GLU A 362 17.46 -9.67 1.25
C GLU A 362 17.33 -11.18 0.95
N ALA A 363 17.83 -12.04 1.84
CA ALA A 363 17.66 -13.49 1.72
C ALA A 363 16.17 -13.88 1.78
N ALA A 364 15.37 -13.26 2.67
CA ALA A 364 13.94 -13.50 2.78
C ALA A 364 13.19 -13.07 1.50
N LYS A 365 13.51 -11.91 0.94
CA LYS A 365 12.95 -11.44 -0.36
C LYS A 365 13.26 -12.41 -1.50
N ASN A 366 14.50 -12.85 -1.57
CA ASN A 366 14.93 -13.78 -2.62
C ASN A 366 14.25 -15.14 -2.46
N ALA A 367 14.17 -15.67 -1.24
CA ALA A 367 13.46 -16.91 -0.96
C ALA A 367 11.98 -16.83 -1.36
N LEU A 368 11.30 -15.74 -1.05
CA LEU A 368 9.90 -15.52 -1.42
C LEU A 368 9.72 -15.41 -2.94
N ALA A 369 10.62 -14.73 -3.64
CA ALA A 369 10.57 -14.60 -5.10
C ALA A 369 10.73 -15.95 -5.81
N LEU A 370 11.47 -16.88 -5.23
CA LEU A 370 11.73 -18.21 -5.78
C LEU A 370 10.67 -19.24 -5.35
N ALA A 371 9.95 -19.02 -4.25
CA ALA A 371 8.97 -19.95 -3.70
C ALA A 371 7.81 -20.21 -4.67
N ARG A 372 7.60 -21.45 -5.02
CA ARG A 372 6.50 -21.94 -5.88
C ARG A 372 5.60 -22.94 -5.18
N ARG A 373 5.99 -23.41 -3.98
CA ARG A 373 5.30 -24.39 -3.16
C ARG A 373 5.25 -23.94 -1.71
N GLU A 374 4.24 -24.42 -1.00
CA GLU A 374 4.04 -24.16 0.43
C GLU A 374 5.28 -24.55 1.27
N GLU A 375 5.91 -25.67 0.93
CA GLU A 375 7.09 -26.18 1.61
C GLU A 375 8.32 -25.29 1.49
N GLU A 376 8.36 -24.40 0.50
CA GLU A 376 9.51 -23.49 0.25
C GLU A 376 9.41 -22.20 1.08
N LEU A 377 8.23 -21.90 1.65
CA LEU A 377 8.02 -20.70 2.45
C LEU A 377 8.70 -20.75 3.81
N HIS A 378 9.09 -21.93 4.31
CA HIS A 378 9.84 -22.01 5.57
C HIS A 378 11.20 -21.30 5.49
N PHE A 379 11.86 -21.30 4.32
CA PHE A 379 13.11 -20.55 4.13
C PHE A 379 12.93 -19.04 4.32
N VAL A 380 11.76 -18.51 3.96
CA VAL A 380 11.41 -17.10 4.21
C VAL A 380 11.28 -16.84 5.72
N ALA A 381 10.56 -17.71 6.42
CA ALA A 381 10.37 -17.58 7.87
C ALA A 381 11.71 -17.67 8.63
N ASP A 382 12.58 -18.58 8.23
CA ASP A 382 13.91 -18.75 8.83
C ASP A 382 14.77 -17.50 8.62
N ALA A 383 14.77 -16.94 7.41
CA ALA A 383 15.50 -15.71 7.11
C ALA A 383 14.96 -14.50 7.88
N VAL A 384 13.63 -14.32 7.95
CA VAL A 384 13.00 -13.25 8.74
C VAL A 384 13.37 -13.40 10.22
N GLN A 385 13.34 -14.62 10.77
CA GLN A 385 13.70 -14.86 12.17
C GLN A 385 15.19 -14.55 12.44
N ALA A 386 16.07 -14.89 11.50
CA ALA A 386 17.50 -14.55 11.60
C ALA A 386 17.71 -13.03 11.64
N GLY A 387 17.01 -12.28 10.82
CA GLY A 387 17.04 -10.81 10.80
C GLY A 387 16.56 -10.21 12.13
N ARG A 388 15.40 -10.65 12.64
CA ARG A 388 14.88 -10.21 13.95
C ARG A 388 15.84 -10.52 15.11
N ASN A 389 16.48 -11.67 15.08
CA ASN A 389 17.47 -12.04 16.09
C ASN A 389 18.69 -11.11 16.06
N ALA A 390 19.16 -10.72 14.87
CA ALA A 390 20.25 -9.78 14.69
C ALA A 390 19.88 -8.37 15.23
N LEU A 391 18.69 -7.85 14.88
CA LEU A 391 18.17 -6.59 15.39
C LEU A 391 17.99 -6.62 16.93
N GLY A 392 17.54 -7.75 17.47
CA GLY A 392 17.42 -7.94 18.92
C GLY A 392 18.77 -7.79 19.66
N ARG A 393 19.86 -8.35 19.09
CA ARG A 393 21.21 -8.19 19.67
C ARG A 393 21.69 -6.75 19.60
N LEU A 394 21.41 -6.02 18.53
CA LEU A 394 21.70 -4.60 18.41
C LEU A 394 20.99 -3.77 19.48
N ARG A 395 19.68 -3.99 19.66
CA ARG A 395 18.89 -3.27 20.69
C ARG A 395 19.39 -3.51 22.11
N VAL A 396 19.83 -4.72 22.43
CA VAL A 396 20.41 -5.02 23.74
C VAL A 396 21.73 -4.25 23.93
N ARG A 397 22.58 -4.24 22.93
CA ARG A 397 23.89 -3.59 23.00
C ARG A 397 23.80 -2.07 23.13
N SER A 398 22.85 -1.44 22.42
CA SER A 398 22.61 0.01 22.53
C SER A 398 22.12 0.44 23.91
N ARG A 399 21.28 -0.38 24.56
CA ARG A 399 20.81 -0.13 25.96
C ARG A 399 21.94 -0.18 26.97
N TRP A 400 22.92 -1.06 26.82
CA TRP A 400 24.03 -1.18 27.76
C TRP A 400 25.12 -0.15 27.53
N GLY A 401 25.34 0.33 26.32
CA GLY A 401 26.28 1.40 26.00
C GLY A 401 25.91 2.76 26.64
N SER A 402 24.62 3.06 26.78
CA SER A 402 24.15 4.30 27.39
C SER A 402 24.24 4.27 28.95
N SER A 403 24.21 3.08 29.56
CA SER A 403 24.35 2.95 31.05
C SER A 403 25.79 3.08 31.54
N ALA A 404 26.77 2.73 30.69
CA ALA A 404 28.19 2.82 31.10
C ALA A 404 28.77 4.24 31.01
N ALA A 405 28.09 5.17 30.30
CA ALA A 405 28.54 6.55 30.16
C ALA A 405 28.10 7.48 31.33
N SER A 406 27.21 7.00 32.23
CA SER A 406 26.68 7.80 33.33
C SER A 406 27.39 7.60 34.68
N ASP A 407 28.31 6.63 34.80
CA ASP A 407 28.97 6.29 36.10
C ASP A 407 30.48 6.65 36.17
N GLY A 408 30.99 7.51 35.30
CA GLY A 408 32.36 7.94 35.27
C GLY A 408 32.62 9.26 35.99
N GLY A 409 32.31 9.37 37.29
CA GLY A 409 32.82 10.45 38.14
C GLY A 409 34.20 10.06 38.72
N PRO A 410 35.22 10.93 38.73
CA PRO A 410 36.53 10.59 39.24
C PRO A 410 36.51 10.48 40.77
N PRO A 411 37.23 9.49 41.38
CA PRO A 411 37.39 9.46 42.83
C PRO A 411 38.33 10.57 43.27
N ARG A 412 37.90 11.25 44.32
CA ARG A 412 38.78 12.13 45.12
C ARG A 412 39.69 11.33 46.06
#